data_5fc2f088387852ac7dd9b35df6a21a77
#
_entry.id   5fc2f088387852ac7dd9b35df6a21a77
#
_cell.length_a   1.000
_cell.length_b   1.000
_cell.length_c   1.000
_cell.angle_alpha   90.00
_cell.angle_beta   90.00
_cell.angle_gamma   90.00
#
_symmetry.space_group_name_H-M   'P 1'
#
loop_
_entity.id
_entity.type
_entity.pdbx_description
1 polymer ?
#
loop_
_entity_poly.entity_id
_entity_poly.type
_entity_poly.pdbx_seq_one_letter_code
_entity_poly.pdbx_strand_id
1 'polypeptide(L)'
;MEGQAFEGIFNSDTPRTFIHGHADRFDESIDMIRAVRNKKFKYLKNFHPDRPYYLPLAYREKMEVMQELLRMRDAGTLDENQALWFRPNKVSEELFDIEKDPHELNNVANDPAYTSVIESLRAECERWMIAIDDKGLIDEKDLIKTFYPNGKGQLTKPPMIEIKKGKVHISCQTPGARIGYRYSSKKTSYNGWKFYTGPIKEKPYD
;
A
#
# COMPACT_ATOMS: atom_id res chain seq x y z
N MET A 1 0.47 6.65 -9.76
CA MET A 1 -0.31 5.39 -9.52
C MET A 1 0.38 4.29 -10.29
N GLU A 2 0.77 3.21 -9.62
CA GLU A 2 1.50 2.10 -10.25
C GLU A 2 0.59 1.00 -10.80
N GLY A 3 -0.72 1.13 -10.61
CA GLY A 3 -1.70 0.21 -11.16
C GLY A 3 -1.68 0.16 -12.69
N GLN A 4 -1.74 -1.05 -13.26
CA GLN A 4 -1.99 -1.27 -14.68
C GLN A 4 -3.36 -1.91 -14.82
N ALA A 5 -4.21 -1.30 -15.64
CA ALA A 5 -5.52 -1.87 -15.91
C ALA A 5 -5.38 -3.23 -16.61
N PHE A 6 -6.16 -4.22 -16.19
CA PHE A 6 -6.21 -5.55 -16.79
C PHE A 6 -7.53 -5.81 -17.53
N GLU A 7 -8.45 -4.84 -17.50
CA GLU A 7 -9.71 -4.87 -18.24
C GLU A 7 -10.08 -3.50 -18.79
N GLY A 8 -10.96 -3.46 -19.78
CA GLY A 8 -11.51 -2.26 -20.39
C GLY A 8 -10.57 -1.59 -21.37
N ILE A 9 -10.91 -0.32 -21.74
CA ILE A 9 -10.19 0.44 -22.77
C ILE A 9 -8.75 0.85 -22.36
N PHE A 10 -8.40 0.71 -21.10
CA PHE A 10 -7.06 0.99 -20.57
C PHE A 10 -6.25 -0.28 -20.33
N ASN A 11 -6.76 -1.43 -20.76
CA ASN A 11 -6.04 -2.69 -20.66
C ASN A 11 -4.71 -2.61 -21.42
N SER A 12 -3.66 -3.15 -20.82
CA SER A 12 -2.38 -3.37 -21.49
C SER A 12 -2.23 -4.86 -21.73
N ASP A 13 -2.06 -5.25 -22.98
CA ASP A 13 -1.79 -6.65 -23.38
C ASP A 13 -0.39 -7.11 -23.00
N THR A 14 0.43 -6.21 -22.47
CA THR A 14 1.79 -6.54 -22.02
C THR A 14 1.76 -7.00 -20.56
N PRO A 15 2.01 -8.29 -20.28
CA PRO A 15 2.07 -8.79 -18.91
C PRO A 15 3.20 -8.12 -18.14
N ARG A 16 2.96 -7.84 -16.85
CA ARG A 16 4.02 -7.35 -15.98
C ARG A 16 5.04 -8.43 -15.70
N THR A 17 6.31 -8.07 -15.75
CA THR A 17 7.40 -8.94 -15.31
C THR A 17 7.44 -9.05 -13.79
N PHE A 18 7.21 -7.92 -13.10
CA PHE A 18 7.24 -7.83 -11.64
C PHE A 18 5.97 -7.20 -11.08
N ILE A 19 5.62 -7.61 -9.89
CA ILE A 19 4.71 -6.90 -8.99
C ILE A 19 5.46 -6.54 -7.71
N HIS A 20 5.08 -5.43 -7.11
CA HIS A 20 5.72 -4.88 -5.93
C HIS A 20 4.73 -4.75 -4.79
N GLY A 21 5.22 -4.87 -3.57
CA GLY A 21 4.44 -4.68 -2.36
C GLY A 21 5.26 -3.98 -1.28
N HIS A 22 4.56 -3.35 -0.36
CA HIS A 22 5.17 -2.70 0.79
C HIS A 22 4.30 -2.87 2.03
N ALA A 23 4.96 -2.85 3.19
CA ALA A 23 4.31 -2.75 4.49
C ALA A 23 5.19 -1.88 5.38
N ASP A 24 4.65 -0.74 5.85
CA ASP A 24 5.37 0.20 6.73
C ASP A 24 4.74 0.27 8.11
N ARG A 25 3.42 0.40 8.16
CA ARG A 25 2.67 0.50 9.39
C ARG A 25 1.44 -0.37 9.32
N PHE A 26 1.17 -1.06 10.40
CA PHE A 26 -0.05 -1.83 10.58
C PHE A 26 -0.68 -1.43 11.92
N ASP A 27 -1.69 -0.56 11.88
CA ASP A 27 -2.31 0.08 13.05
C ASP A 27 -1.26 0.69 14.01
N GLU A 28 -1.17 0.17 15.24
CA GLU A 28 -0.22 0.64 16.27
C GLU A 28 1.22 0.18 16.02
N SER A 29 1.43 -0.82 15.17
CA SER A 29 2.75 -1.41 14.95
C SER A 29 3.43 -0.89 13.70
N ILE A 30 4.70 -0.50 13.83
CA ILE A 30 5.53 -0.01 12.72
C ILE A 30 6.50 -1.10 12.31
N ASP A 31 6.58 -1.33 11.01
CA ASP A 31 7.59 -2.16 10.37
C ASP A 31 8.01 -1.49 9.06
N MET A 32 8.93 -2.05 8.32
CA MET A 32 9.24 -1.66 6.95
C MET A 32 9.68 -2.87 6.17
N ILE A 33 8.83 -3.31 5.25
CA ILE A 33 9.09 -4.45 4.36
C ILE A 33 8.83 -4.02 2.92
N ARG A 34 9.69 -4.44 2.01
CA ARG A 34 9.49 -4.28 0.56
C ARG A 34 9.52 -5.64 -0.10
N ALA A 35 8.63 -5.84 -1.05
CA ALA A 35 8.48 -7.10 -1.76
C ALA A 35 8.58 -6.90 -3.27
N VAL A 36 9.26 -7.82 -3.94
CA VAL A 36 9.25 -7.96 -5.39
C VAL A 36 8.90 -9.40 -5.72
N ARG A 37 7.97 -9.58 -6.62
CA ARG A 37 7.57 -10.91 -7.09
C ARG A 37 7.50 -10.95 -8.61
N ASN A 38 8.04 -12.02 -9.18
CA ASN A 38 7.76 -12.44 -10.55
C ASN A 38 6.89 -13.72 -10.55
N LYS A 39 6.77 -14.42 -11.66
CA LYS A 39 5.95 -15.64 -11.74
C LYS A 39 6.48 -16.78 -10.85
N LYS A 40 7.79 -16.84 -10.61
CA LYS A 40 8.44 -17.96 -9.95
C LYS A 40 9.00 -17.64 -8.57
N PHE A 41 9.48 -16.42 -8.37
CA PHE A 41 10.19 -16.04 -7.15
C PHE A 41 9.54 -14.87 -6.46
N LYS A 42 9.58 -14.87 -5.13
CA LYS A 42 9.23 -13.74 -4.28
C LYS A 42 10.42 -13.38 -3.40
N TYR A 43 10.81 -12.13 -3.46
CA TYR A 43 11.86 -11.52 -2.65
C TYR A 43 11.25 -10.56 -1.65
N LEU A 44 11.75 -10.59 -0.42
CA LEU A 44 11.41 -9.65 0.65
C LEU A 44 12.68 -9.00 1.19
N LYS A 45 12.64 -7.67 1.36
CA LYS A 45 13.64 -6.90 2.07
C LYS A 45 13.04 -6.38 3.37
N ASN A 46 13.58 -6.83 4.50
CA ASN A 46 13.17 -6.44 5.85
C ASN A 46 14.13 -5.37 6.37
N PHE A 47 13.62 -4.16 6.60
CA PHE A 47 14.44 -3.02 7.07
C PHE A 47 14.56 -2.97 8.59
N HIS A 48 13.68 -3.70 9.30
CA HIS A 48 13.73 -3.87 10.75
C HIS A 48 13.90 -5.36 11.13
N PRO A 49 15.07 -5.95 10.86
CA PRO A 49 15.32 -7.36 11.18
C PRO A 49 15.33 -7.65 12.70
N ASP A 50 15.48 -6.61 13.52
CA ASP A 50 15.40 -6.65 14.99
C ASP A 50 13.98 -6.88 15.52
N ARG A 51 12.97 -6.87 14.66
CA ARG A 51 11.55 -7.05 15.01
C ARG A 51 11.02 -8.41 14.55
N PRO A 52 10.07 -9.00 15.29
CA PRO A 52 9.42 -10.24 14.87
C PRO A 52 8.47 -10.00 13.66
N TYR A 53 8.07 -11.09 12.99
CA TYR A 53 6.96 -11.02 12.03
C TYR A 53 5.62 -10.81 12.71
N TYR A 54 5.45 -11.46 13.87
CA TYR A 54 4.28 -11.22 14.68
C TYR A 54 4.43 -9.88 15.40
N LEU A 55 3.61 -8.92 14.98
CA LEU A 55 3.45 -7.65 15.68
C LEU A 55 2.09 -7.66 16.38
N PRO A 56 2.00 -7.37 17.69
CA PRO A 56 0.74 -7.31 18.40
C PRO A 56 -0.19 -6.26 17.78
N LEU A 57 -1.44 -6.66 17.52
CA LEU A 57 -2.48 -5.80 16.96
C LEU A 57 -3.78 -6.07 17.70
N ALA A 58 -4.29 -5.06 18.38
CA ALA A 58 -5.42 -5.19 19.30
C ALA A 58 -6.68 -5.79 18.64
N TYR A 59 -6.96 -5.49 17.37
CA TYR A 59 -8.11 -6.06 16.68
C TYR A 59 -7.88 -7.53 16.26
N ARG A 60 -6.66 -7.86 15.80
CA ARG A 60 -6.31 -9.21 15.33
C ARG A 60 -6.31 -10.22 16.49
N GLU A 61 -5.84 -9.80 17.64
CA GLU A 61 -5.80 -10.64 18.85
C GLU A 61 -7.19 -10.97 19.41
N LYS A 62 -8.25 -10.31 18.93
CA LYS A 62 -9.64 -10.67 19.25
C LYS A 62 -10.19 -11.82 18.39
N MET A 63 -9.50 -12.20 17.31
CA MET A 63 -9.91 -13.31 16.45
C MET A 63 -9.62 -14.65 17.13
N GLU A 64 -10.60 -15.56 17.13
CA GLU A 64 -10.48 -16.87 17.79
C GLU A 64 -9.26 -17.66 17.34
N VAL A 65 -8.97 -17.69 16.03
CA VAL A 65 -7.78 -18.36 15.49
C VAL A 65 -6.49 -17.75 16.04
N MET A 66 -6.46 -16.43 16.25
CA MET A 66 -5.30 -15.76 16.78
C MET A 66 -5.10 -16.05 18.27
N GLN A 67 -6.20 -16.06 19.04
CA GLN A 67 -6.18 -16.44 20.45
C GLN A 67 -5.65 -17.86 20.64
N GLU A 68 -6.08 -18.79 19.79
CA GLU A 68 -5.57 -20.17 19.84
C GLU A 68 -4.09 -20.26 19.50
N LEU A 69 -3.62 -19.56 18.44
CA LEU A 69 -2.19 -19.52 18.10
C LEU A 69 -1.33 -18.92 19.23
N LEU A 70 -1.82 -17.86 19.89
CA LEU A 70 -1.14 -17.26 21.04
C LEU A 70 -1.10 -18.22 22.22
N ARG A 71 -2.20 -18.92 22.50
CA ARG A 71 -2.27 -19.95 23.55
C ARG A 71 -1.28 -21.08 23.27
N MET A 72 -1.22 -21.56 22.02
CA MET A 72 -0.28 -22.62 21.61
C MET A 72 1.18 -22.15 21.72
N ARG A 73 1.48 -20.92 21.33
CA ARG A 73 2.80 -20.30 21.51
C ARG A 73 3.22 -20.30 22.97
N ASP A 74 2.36 -19.83 23.85
CA ASP A 74 2.63 -19.69 25.28
C ASP A 74 2.76 -21.06 25.98
N ALA A 75 2.07 -22.07 25.46
CA ALA A 75 2.17 -23.46 25.88
C ALA A 75 3.34 -24.24 25.27
N GLY A 76 4.08 -23.66 24.29
CA GLY A 76 5.16 -24.34 23.59
C GLY A 76 4.69 -25.51 22.71
N THR A 77 3.46 -25.46 22.19
CA THR A 77 2.83 -26.53 21.40
C THR A 77 2.66 -26.20 19.92
N LEU A 78 3.24 -25.09 19.45
CA LEU A 78 3.30 -24.77 18.02
C LEU A 78 4.17 -25.80 17.28
N ASP A 79 3.75 -26.19 16.07
CA ASP A 79 4.62 -26.89 15.15
C ASP A 79 5.71 -25.95 14.57
N GLU A 80 6.69 -26.52 13.87
CA GLU A 80 7.82 -25.79 13.30
C GLU A 80 7.37 -24.66 12.36
N ASN A 81 6.37 -24.89 11.52
CA ASN A 81 5.87 -23.91 10.57
C ASN A 81 5.10 -22.78 11.26
N GLN A 82 4.27 -23.13 12.24
CA GLN A 82 3.54 -22.14 13.04
C GLN A 82 4.51 -21.26 13.84
N ALA A 83 5.58 -21.84 14.37
CA ALA A 83 6.61 -21.13 15.14
C ALA A 83 7.38 -20.10 14.31
N LEU A 84 7.47 -20.27 12.97
CA LEU A 84 8.15 -19.33 12.08
C LEU A 84 7.64 -17.89 12.24
N TRP A 85 6.35 -17.72 12.45
CA TRP A 85 5.74 -16.39 12.58
C TRP A 85 6.08 -15.71 13.91
N PHE A 86 6.35 -16.48 14.95
CA PHE A 86 6.63 -15.97 16.29
C PHE A 86 8.14 -15.86 16.63
N ARG A 87 9.00 -16.03 15.63
CA ARG A 87 10.44 -15.81 15.81
C ARG A 87 10.70 -14.38 16.30
N PRO A 88 11.64 -14.17 17.25
CA PRO A 88 11.89 -12.86 17.84
C PRO A 88 12.44 -11.85 16.83
N ASN A 89 13.11 -12.34 15.78
CA ASN A 89 13.77 -11.53 14.77
C ASN A 89 13.41 -12.03 13.36
N LYS A 90 13.43 -11.11 12.41
CA LYS A 90 13.42 -11.42 10.97
C LYS A 90 14.86 -11.56 10.46
N VAL A 91 15.01 -12.16 9.29
CA VAL A 91 16.22 -12.02 8.48
C VAL A 91 16.10 -10.77 7.61
N SER A 92 17.23 -10.17 7.21
CA SER A 92 17.23 -8.94 6.39
C SER A 92 16.68 -9.15 5.00
N GLU A 93 16.87 -10.36 4.44
CA GLU A 93 16.39 -10.71 3.09
C GLU A 93 15.82 -12.12 3.07
N GLU A 94 14.76 -12.28 2.30
CA GLU A 94 14.12 -13.57 2.06
C GLU A 94 13.88 -13.77 0.58
N LEU A 95 14.08 -14.99 0.13
CA LEU A 95 13.77 -15.43 -1.23
C LEU A 95 13.02 -16.76 -1.17
N PHE A 96 11.90 -16.81 -1.88
CA PHE A 96 11.07 -18.01 -1.97
C PHE A 96 10.90 -18.41 -3.44
N ASP A 97 11.16 -19.69 -3.75
CA ASP A 97 10.78 -20.33 -5.02
C ASP A 97 9.32 -20.77 -4.91
N ILE A 98 8.39 -19.90 -5.26
CA ILE A 98 6.95 -20.10 -5.04
C ILE A 98 6.31 -21.16 -5.95
N GLU A 99 7.04 -21.67 -6.94
CA GLU A 99 6.62 -22.86 -7.70
C GLU A 99 6.89 -24.14 -6.90
N LYS A 100 8.00 -24.20 -6.17
CA LYS A 100 8.38 -25.35 -5.35
C LYS A 100 7.83 -25.27 -3.94
N ASP A 101 7.72 -24.06 -3.41
CA ASP A 101 7.29 -23.75 -2.06
C ASP A 101 6.16 -22.70 -2.08
N PRO A 102 4.93 -23.11 -2.42
CA PRO A 102 3.79 -22.20 -2.53
C PRO A 102 3.34 -21.60 -1.18
N HIS A 103 3.82 -22.16 -0.07
CA HIS A 103 3.53 -21.68 1.29
C HIS A 103 4.62 -20.78 1.85
N GLU A 104 5.73 -20.56 1.10
CA GLU A 104 6.81 -19.65 1.48
C GLU A 104 7.44 -20.00 2.85
N LEU A 105 7.65 -21.29 3.09
CA LEU A 105 8.22 -21.80 4.35
C LEU A 105 9.75 -21.88 4.32
N ASN A 106 10.34 -22.02 3.12
CA ASN A 106 11.77 -22.28 2.94
C ASN A 106 12.46 -21.06 2.32
N ASN A 107 13.10 -20.25 3.15
CA ASN A 107 13.90 -19.13 2.68
C ASN A 107 15.21 -19.62 2.04
N VAL A 108 15.36 -19.42 0.73
CA VAL A 108 16.53 -19.81 -0.07
C VAL A 108 17.49 -18.63 -0.35
N ALA A 109 17.36 -17.52 0.36
CA ALA A 109 18.17 -16.32 0.13
C ALA A 109 19.67 -16.54 0.27
N ASN A 110 20.08 -17.48 1.11
CA ASN A 110 21.49 -17.83 1.37
C ASN A 110 21.98 -19.06 0.58
N ASP A 111 21.14 -19.66 -0.26
CA ASP A 111 21.53 -20.79 -1.09
C ASP A 111 22.30 -20.29 -2.33
N PRO A 112 23.58 -20.73 -2.53
CA PRO A 112 24.39 -20.33 -3.66
C PRO A 112 23.74 -20.59 -5.03
N ALA A 113 22.86 -21.58 -5.15
CA ALA A 113 22.14 -21.87 -6.36
C ALA A 113 21.20 -20.74 -6.82
N TYR A 114 20.80 -19.84 -5.92
CA TYR A 114 19.89 -18.74 -6.18
C TYR A 114 20.58 -17.36 -6.16
N THR A 115 21.91 -17.28 -6.10
CA THR A 115 22.66 -16.00 -6.01
C THR A 115 22.25 -15.00 -7.09
N SER A 116 22.23 -15.40 -8.36
CA SER A 116 21.86 -14.52 -9.47
C SER A 116 20.40 -14.06 -9.40
N VAL A 117 19.52 -14.91 -8.86
CA VAL A 117 18.10 -14.60 -8.71
C VAL A 117 17.91 -13.52 -7.64
N ILE A 118 18.51 -13.69 -6.46
CA ILE A 118 18.37 -12.73 -5.37
C ILE A 118 19.00 -11.38 -5.75
N GLU A 119 20.15 -11.37 -6.44
CA GLU A 119 20.78 -10.14 -6.93
C GLU A 119 19.87 -9.38 -7.90
N SER A 120 19.26 -10.09 -8.85
CA SER A 120 18.32 -9.48 -9.79
C SER A 120 17.09 -8.89 -9.12
N LEU A 121 16.48 -9.60 -8.16
CA LEU A 121 15.28 -9.15 -7.46
C LEU A 121 15.59 -8.02 -6.46
N ARG A 122 16.78 -8.04 -5.84
CA ARG A 122 17.27 -6.96 -5.00
C ARG A 122 17.44 -5.68 -5.82
N ALA A 123 18.09 -5.76 -6.96
CA ALA A 123 18.27 -4.63 -7.87
C ALA A 123 16.92 -4.07 -8.34
N GLU A 124 15.96 -4.93 -8.67
CA GLU A 124 14.60 -4.50 -9.04
C GLU A 124 13.87 -3.83 -7.87
N CYS A 125 14.01 -4.34 -6.64
CA CYS A 125 13.46 -3.73 -5.44
C CYS A 125 14.00 -2.30 -5.24
N GLU A 126 15.30 -2.13 -5.35
CA GLU A 126 15.97 -0.83 -5.20
C GLU A 126 15.57 0.14 -6.32
N ARG A 127 15.53 -0.34 -7.57
CA ARG A 127 15.05 0.45 -8.71
C ARG A 127 13.62 0.95 -8.49
N TRP A 128 12.73 0.05 -8.01
CA TRP A 128 11.34 0.39 -7.73
C TRP A 128 11.21 1.42 -6.60
N MET A 129 11.91 1.22 -5.49
CA MET A 129 11.91 2.17 -4.35
C MET A 129 12.34 3.58 -4.80
N ILE A 130 13.36 3.68 -5.65
CA ILE A 130 13.80 4.96 -6.24
C ILE A 130 12.71 5.55 -7.13
N ALA A 131 12.13 4.73 -8.00
CA ALA A 131 11.13 5.18 -8.98
C ALA A 131 9.85 5.72 -8.34
N ILE A 132 9.46 5.22 -7.17
CA ILE A 132 8.27 5.68 -6.44
C ILE A 132 8.58 6.81 -5.44
N ASP A 133 9.85 7.20 -5.32
CA ASP A 133 10.30 8.15 -4.28
C ASP A 133 9.87 7.66 -2.88
N ASP A 134 10.29 6.41 -2.56
CA ASP A 134 9.87 5.69 -1.35
C ASP A 134 10.18 6.48 -0.08
N LYS A 135 9.16 6.75 0.71
CA LYS A 135 9.26 7.54 1.95
C LYS A 135 9.45 6.67 3.21
N GLY A 136 9.47 5.34 3.07
CA GLY A 136 9.54 4.43 4.21
C GLY A 136 10.79 4.59 5.09
N LEU A 137 11.89 5.11 4.53
CA LEU A 137 13.12 5.41 5.29
C LEU A 137 13.07 6.72 6.07
N ILE A 138 12.03 7.55 5.88
CA ILE A 138 11.84 8.78 6.62
C ILE A 138 11.16 8.45 7.94
N ASP A 139 11.72 8.93 9.06
CA ASP A 139 11.05 8.78 10.36
C ASP A 139 9.61 9.32 10.27
N GLU A 140 8.65 8.58 10.83
CA GLU A 140 7.22 8.90 10.72
C GLU A 140 6.91 10.31 11.27
N LYS A 141 7.58 10.73 12.35
CA LYS A 141 7.38 12.07 12.93
C LYS A 141 7.82 13.17 11.97
N ASP A 142 8.88 12.93 11.19
CA ASP A 142 9.36 13.87 10.20
C ASP A 142 8.51 13.84 8.94
N LEU A 143 8.06 12.66 8.53
CA LEU A 143 7.09 12.53 7.43
C LEU A 143 5.78 13.27 7.74
N ILE A 144 5.24 13.14 8.95
CA ILE A 144 4.04 13.87 9.39
C ILE A 144 4.24 15.39 9.28
N LYS A 145 5.41 15.91 9.61
CA LYS A 145 5.71 17.35 9.47
C LYS A 145 5.61 17.83 8.02
N THR A 146 5.88 16.96 7.04
CA THR A 146 5.73 17.33 5.63
C THR A 146 4.27 17.52 5.23
N PHE A 147 3.35 16.77 5.84
CA PHE A 147 1.91 16.90 5.59
C PHE A 147 1.28 18.06 6.38
N TYR A 148 1.86 18.41 7.51
CA TYR A 148 1.38 19.44 8.42
C TYR A 148 2.48 20.46 8.72
N PRO A 149 2.89 21.28 7.75
CA PRO A 149 3.87 22.33 7.99
C PRO A 149 3.40 23.26 9.12
N ASN A 150 4.24 23.47 10.12
CA ASN A 150 3.92 24.23 11.32
C ASN A 150 2.77 23.63 12.19
N GLY A 151 2.56 22.32 12.11
CA GLY A 151 1.53 21.63 12.90
C GLY A 151 0.09 21.96 12.50
N LYS A 152 -0.13 22.57 11.34
CA LYS A 152 -1.46 22.94 10.84
C LYS A 152 -1.72 22.33 9.47
N GLY A 153 -2.87 21.68 9.32
CA GLY A 153 -3.38 21.25 8.03
C GLY A 153 -3.60 22.46 7.11
N GLN A 154 -3.28 22.32 5.84
CA GLN A 154 -3.62 23.33 4.84
C GLN A 154 -5.13 23.34 4.61
N LEU A 155 -5.74 24.49 4.84
CA LEU A 155 -7.15 24.67 4.49
C LEU A 155 -7.28 24.84 2.99
N THR A 156 -8.08 23.96 2.37
CA THR A 156 -8.45 24.09 0.96
C THR A 156 -9.31 25.34 0.77
N LYS A 157 -8.93 26.18 -0.18
CA LYS A 157 -9.74 27.36 -0.52
C LYS A 157 -11.09 26.93 -1.11
N PRO A 158 -12.15 27.74 -0.92
CA PRO A 158 -13.43 27.47 -1.53
C PRO A 158 -13.32 27.35 -3.06
N PRO A 159 -14.12 26.47 -3.69
CA PRO A 159 -14.17 26.40 -5.14
C PRO A 159 -14.83 27.67 -5.72
N MET A 160 -14.33 28.10 -6.88
CA MET A 160 -14.93 29.16 -7.69
C MET A 160 -15.73 28.52 -8.81
N ILE A 161 -16.92 29.08 -9.07
CA ILE A 161 -17.85 28.62 -10.11
C ILE A 161 -18.03 29.75 -11.11
N GLU A 162 -17.81 29.45 -12.38
CA GLU A 162 -18.04 30.40 -13.49
C GLU A 162 -18.88 29.73 -14.57
N ILE A 163 -19.81 30.51 -15.15
CA ILE A 163 -20.58 30.05 -16.32
C ILE A 163 -19.99 30.70 -17.57
N LYS A 164 -19.50 29.87 -18.48
CA LYS A 164 -18.92 30.29 -19.74
C LYS A 164 -19.53 29.48 -20.89
N LYS A 165 -20.14 30.18 -21.86
CA LYS A 165 -20.76 29.56 -23.06
C LYS A 165 -21.74 28.41 -22.69
N GLY A 166 -22.62 28.61 -21.70
CA GLY A 166 -23.61 27.63 -21.25
C GLY A 166 -23.02 26.39 -20.53
N LYS A 167 -21.79 26.49 -20.06
CA LYS A 167 -21.14 25.44 -19.27
C LYS A 167 -20.65 25.99 -17.93
N VAL A 168 -20.77 25.18 -16.91
CA VAL A 168 -20.26 25.47 -15.56
C VAL A 168 -18.82 25.02 -15.48
N HIS A 169 -17.95 25.96 -15.19
CA HIS A 169 -16.52 25.73 -14.88
C HIS A 169 -16.32 25.86 -13.38
N ILE A 170 -15.67 24.86 -12.78
CA ILE A 170 -15.36 24.87 -11.35
C ILE A 170 -13.84 24.80 -11.20
N SER A 171 -13.27 25.69 -10.39
CA SER A 171 -11.83 25.73 -10.13
C SER A 171 -11.57 25.92 -8.63
N CYS A 172 -10.37 25.54 -8.17
CA CYS A 172 -9.90 25.80 -6.84
C CYS A 172 -8.45 26.28 -6.89
N GLN A 173 -8.13 27.32 -6.12
CA GLN A 173 -6.76 27.88 -6.07
C GLN A 173 -5.79 27.01 -5.30
N THR A 174 -6.26 26.07 -4.49
CA THR A 174 -5.38 25.16 -3.74
C THR A 174 -4.79 24.10 -4.68
N PRO A 175 -3.46 24.04 -4.83
CA PRO A 175 -2.82 23.03 -5.66
C PRO A 175 -3.20 21.62 -5.24
N GLY A 176 -3.49 20.72 -6.19
CA GLY A 176 -3.84 19.32 -5.90
C GLY A 176 -5.25 19.08 -5.36
N ALA A 177 -6.05 20.13 -5.12
CA ALA A 177 -7.43 19.97 -4.66
C ALA A 177 -8.26 19.17 -5.67
N ARG A 178 -9.04 18.20 -5.17
CA ARG A 178 -10.04 17.46 -5.94
C ARG A 178 -11.41 18.09 -5.71
N ILE A 179 -12.16 18.31 -6.77
CA ILE A 179 -13.46 18.97 -6.71
C ILE A 179 -14.56 17.93 -6.91
N GLY A 180 -15.42 17.80 -5.92
CA GLY A 180 -16.68 17.08 -6.04
C GLY A 180 -17.83 18.04 -6.31
N TYR A 181 -18.78 17.67 -7.15
CA TYR A 181 -19.99 18.44 -7.40
C TYR A 181 -21.24 17.58 -7.38
N ARG A 182 -22.37 18.20 -7.10
CA ARG A 182 -23.70 17.62 -7.26
C ARG A 182 -24.67 18.68 -7.68
N TYR A 183 -25.72 18.27 -8.39
CA TYR A 183 -26.85 19.17 -8.62
C TYR A 183 -27.74 19.16 -7.36
N SER A 184 -28.06 20.34 -6.83
CA SER A 184 -28.99 20.48 -5.71
C SER A 184 -30.40 20.26 -6.20
N SER A 185 -31.11 19.26 -5.69
CA SER A 185 -32.58 19.18 -5.81
C SER A 185 -33.13 18.84 -4.44
N LYS A 186 -34.38 19.28 -4.14
CA LYS A 186 -35.06 18.98 -2.86
C LYS A 186 -35.22 17.48 -2.53
N LYS A 187 -34.87 16.60 -3.48
CA LYS A 187 -35.07 15.13 -3.38
C LYS A 187 -33.78 14.32 -3.43
N THR A 188 -32.60 14.93 -3.43
CA THR A 188 -31.35 14.12 -3.54
C THR A 188 -30.87 13.61 -2.21
N SER A 189 -30.83 12.27 -2.10
CA SER A 189 -30.10 11.54 -1.10
C SER A 189 -28.58 11.82 -1.19
N TYR A 190 -27.85 11.50 -0.14
CA TYR A 190 -26.39 11.74 0.05
C TYR A 190 -25.47 11.22 -1.09
N ASN A 191 -25.95 10.37 -2.00
CA ASN A 191 -25.16 9.60 -2.98
C ASN A 191 -24.99 10.24 -4.36
N GLY A 192 -25.26 11.55 -4.51
CA GLY A 192 -25.22 12.21 -5.83
C GLY A 192 -23.93 12.95 -6.20
N TRP A 193 -22.84 12.80 -5.41
CA TRP A 193 -21.58 13.48 -5.69
C TRP A 193 -20.82 12.85 -6.87
N LYS A 194 -20.30 13.69 -7.76
CA LYS A 194 -19.47 13.31 -8.90
C LYS A 194 -18.15 14.07 -8.85
N PHE A 195 -17.06 13.44 -9.30
CA PHE A 195 -15.81 14.17 -9.48
C PHE A 195 -15.91 15.12 -10.68
N TYR A 196 -15.42 16.34 -10.47
CA TYR A 196 -15.31 17.31 -11.55
C TYR A 196 -14.03 17.04 -12.35
N THR A 197 -14.20 16.66 -13.61
CA THR A 197 -13.09 16.37 -14.54
C THR A 197 -13.02 17.36 -15.70
N GLY A 198 -13.96 18.29 -15.77
CA GLY A 198 -14.04 19.30 -16.82
C GLY A 198 -15.42 19.99 -16.88
N PRO A 199 -15.61 20.99 -17.77
CA PRO A 199 -16.83 21.80 -17.82
C PRO A 199 -18.09 20.95 -18.02
N ILE A 200 -19.08 21.17 -17.16
CA ILE A 200 -20.35 20.45 -17.16
C ILE A 200 -21.47 21.35 -17.73
N LYS A 201 -22.50 20.74 -18.33
CA LYS A 201 -23.68 21.50 -18.80
C LYS A 201 -24.42 22.06 -17.60
N GLU A 202 -24.82 23.32 -17.71
CA GLU A 202 -25.79 23.93 -16.80
C GLU A 202 -27.10 23.15 -16.88
N LYS A 203 -27.68 22.82 -15.73
CA LYS A 203 -29.05 22.30 -15.68
C LYS A 203 -29.96 23.44 -15.27
N PRO A 204 -31.10 23.68 -16.01
CA PRO A 204 -32.08 24.62 -15.55
C PRO A 204 -32.60 24.20 -14.17
N TYR A 205 -32.94 25.18 -13.36
CA TYR A 205 -33.64 24.96 -12.10
C TYR A 205 -35.05 24.46 -12.43
N ASP A 206 -35.40 23.28 -11.96
CA ASP A 206 -36.76 22.79 -11.90
C ASP A 206 -37.46 23.33 -10.64
#